data_e30f8206cf9aae4611404b59bf8454cc
#
_entry.id   e30f8206cf9aae4611404b59bf8454cc
#
_cell.length_a   1.000
_cell.length_b   1.000
_cell.length_c   1.000
_cell.angle_alpha   90.00
_cell.angle_beta   90.00
_cell.angle_gamma   90.00
#
_symmetry.space_group_name_H-M   'P 1'
#
loop_
_entity.id
_entity.type
_entity.pdbx_description
1 polymer ?
#
loop_
_entity_poly.entity_id
_entity_poly.type
_entity_poly.pdbx_seq_one_letter_code
_entity_poly.pdbx_strand_id
1 'polypeptide(L)'
;MKNDRKNYKYILQFEMWLQKNSETQNNDYFSVLNLFLNNYLTANGIVKMENGPSEVPYYLEVWFWKNSYQPNESNFKNSIEALKKFYEYICTLGKIDEKTYTNMCDTIDKNMSLWLKKKGKIKQLVIAKTTLKPQKYKITAYLNEHKKAIYRVYMVNDNMTINNFCEAVILSMNGDISHLYEMSYKYGIYICDYMNEEMPYKHKMGNITLKDLSLKSPQRLEIKYDFGDEWLFKIQINKVFDGHDSKQITLLDGQGCGIEEDCGGPLNLYNLIIDKDNEWKYDYNNFNLNEINEMFDKKYNTSS
;
A
#
# COMPACT_ATOMS: atom_id res chain seq x y z
N MET A 1 -7.74 -3.21 12.86
CA MET A 1 -7.51 -1.93 13.58
C MET A 1 -7.00 -2.07 15.02
N LYS A 2 -7.59 -2.85 15.95
CA LYS A 2 -7.02 -2.95 17.33
C LYS A 2 -5.67 -3.69 17.41
N ASN A 3 -5.46 -4.71 16.57
CA ASN A 3 -4.24 -5.53 16.59
C ASN A 3 -3.05 -4.83 15.93
N ASP A 4 -3.26 -4.09 14.86
CA ASP A 4 -2.20 -3.36 14.15
C ASP A 4 -1.50 -2.36 15.08
N ARG A 5 -2.27 -1.61 15.89
CA ARG A 5 -1.72 -0.69 16.91
C ARG A 5 -0.89 -1.41 17.98
N LYS A 6 -1.30 -2.65 18.35
CA LYS A 6 -0.57 -3.45 19.34
C LYS A 6 0.75 -3.96 18.75
N ASN A 7 0.72 -4.50 17.54
CA ASN A 7 1.91 -4.98 16.85
C ASN A 7 2.90 -3.85 16.59
N TYR A 8 2.41 -2.69 16.13
CA TYR A 8 3.22 -1.50 15.93
C TYR A 8 3.97 -1.07 17.19
N LYS A 9 3.29 -1.08 18.35
CA LYS A 9 3.93 -0.79 19.65
C LYS A 9 5.09 -1.74 19.95
N TYR A 10 4.93 -3.05 19.67
CA TYR A 10 5.99 -4.02 19.90
C TYR A 10 7.17 -3.84 18.93
N ILE A 11 6.91 -3.47 17.68
CA ILE A 11 7.98 -3.18 16.71
C ILE A 11 8.79 -1.96 17.18
N LEU A 12 8.14 -0.87 17.59
CA LEU A 12 8.85 0.30 18.13
C LEU A 12 9.65 -0.02 19.39
N GLN A 13 9.10 -0.79 20.32
CA GLN A 13 9.81 -1.20 21.52
C GLN A 13 11.01 -2.11 21.20
N PHE A 14 10.89 -2.94 20.18
CA PHE A 14 11.99 -3.75 19.67
C PHE A 14 13.12 -2.90 19.08
N GLU A 15 12.79 -1.87 18.30
CA GLU A 15 13.80 -0.92 17.79
C GLU A 15 14.56 -0.21 18.92
N MET A 16 13.85 0.22 19.95
CA MET A 16 14.48 0.80 21.15
C MET A 16 15.38 -0.23 21.88
N TRP A 17 14.98 -1.50 21.91
CA TRP A 17 15.76 -2.58 22.52
C TRP A 17 17.05 -2.84 21.72
N LEU A 18 17.00 -2.85 20.39
CA LEU A 18 18.18 -2.96 19.52
C LEU A 18 19.17 -1.82 19.77
N GLN A 19 18.68 -0.57 19.81
CA GLN A 19 19.53 0.61 20.07
C GLN A 19 20.23 0.52 21.42
N LYS A 20 19.51 0.08 22.46
CA LYS A 20 20.06 -0.08 23.81
C LYS A 20 21.16 -1.15 23.90
N ASN A 21 21.10 -2.17 23.06
CA ASN A 21 22.08 -3.27 23.02
C ASN A 21 23.24 -3.00 22.04
N SER A 22 23.41 -1.75 21.58
CA SER A 22 24.48 -1.31 20.66
C SER A 22 24.49 -2.09 19.33
N GLU A 23 23.36 -2.64 18.91
CA GLU A 23 23.23 -3.26 17.61
C GLU A 23 22.99 -2.17 16.56
N THR A 24 23.98 -1.89 15.73
CA THR A 24 23.88 -0.88 14.66
C THR A 24 22.85 -1.36 13.61
N GLN A 25 21.80 -0.56 13.44
CA GLN A 25 20.78 -0.79 12.41
C GLN A 25 21.37 -0.49 11.01
N ASN A 26 21.77 -1.53 10.30
CA ASN A 26 21.95 -1.47 8.85
C ASN A 26 20.81 -2.15 8.08
N ASN A 27 19.84 -2.73 8.78
CA ASN A 27 18.77 -3.55 8.19
C ASN A 27 17.39 -2.99 8.57
N ASP A 28 16.51 -2.87 7.59
CA ASP A 28 15.12 -2.45 7.81
C ASP A 28 14.27 -3.59 8.40
N TYR A 29 14.41 -3.78 9.71
CA TYR A 29 13.61 -4.76 10.44
C TYR A 29 12.15 -4.34 10.55
N PHE A 30 11.85 -3.04 10.56
CA PHE A 30 10.49 -2.52 10.67
C PHE A 30 9.60 -3.06 9.54
N SER A 31 10.05 -2.93 8.31
CA SER A 31 9.27 -3.39 7.13
C SER A 31 9.08 -4.89 7.13
N VAL A 32 10.10 -5.65 7.48
CA VAL A 32 10.02 -7.11 7.58
C VAL A 32 8.99 -7.51 8.63
N LEU A 33 9.05 -6.91 9.82
CA LEU A 33 8.16 -7.24 10.92
C LEU A 33 6.72 -6.79 10.63
N ASN A 34 6.55 -5.63 10.01
CA ASN A 34 5.24 -5.20 9.56
C ASN A 34 4.65 -6.17 8.54
N LEU A 35 5.46 -6.61 7.56
CA LEU A 35 5.06 -7.61 6.56
C LEU A 35 4.65 -8.93 7.22
N PHE A 36 5.37 -9.41 8.21
CA PHE A 36 5.05 -10.66 8.90
C PHE A 36 3.86 -10.51 9.86
N LEU A 37 3.91 -9.56 10.80
CA LEU A 37 2.94 -9.45 11.89
C LEU A 37 1.58 -8.92 11.44
N ASN A 38 1.58 -7.87 10.61
CA ASN A 38 0.35 -7.20 10.22
C ASN A 38 -0.24 -7.74 8.92
N ASN A 39 0.58 -8.38 8.08
CA ASN A 39 0.15 -8.88 6.78
C ASN A 39 -0.10 -10.36 6.83
N TYR A 40 0.97 -11.09 7.03
CA TYR A 40 0.88 -12.55 6.98
C TYR A 40 0.04 -13.11 8.12
N LEU A 41 0.35 -12.79 9.38
CA LEU A 41 -0.39 -13.32 10.52
C LEU A 41 -1.85 -12.86 10.51
N THR A 42 -2.11 -11.58 10.23
CA THR A 42 -3.47 -11.03 10.19
C THR A 42 -4.30 -11.64 9.05
N ALA A 43 -3.71 -11.82 7.86
CA ALA A 43 -4.38 -12.45 6.73
C ALA A 43 -4.76 -13.92 7.00
N ASN A 44 -4.00 -14.59 7.85
CA ASN A 44 -4.25 -15.97 8.27
C ASN A 44 -5.09 -16.07 9.56
N GLY A 45 -5.65 -14.97 10.05
CA GLY A 45 -6.51 -14.96 11.25
C GLY A 45 -5.75 -15.13 12.57
N ILE A 46 -4.42 -15.02 12.57
CA ILE A 46 -3.58 -15.16 13.76
C ILE A 46 -3.50 -13.80 14.46
N VAL A 47 -4.28 -13.65 15.50
CA VAL A 47 -4.45 -12.39 16.23
C VAL A 47 -3.32 -12.06 17.19
N LYS A 48 -2.62 -13.09 17.69
CA LYS A 48 -1.56 -12.94 18.70
C LYS A 48 -0.20 -13.23 18.07
N MET A 49 0.72 -12.26 18.16
CA MET A 49 2.10 -12.42 17.68
C MET A 49 2.86 -13.56 18.39
N GLU A 50 2.45 -13.90 19.62
CA GLU A 50 3.01 -15.00 20.39
C GLU A 50 2.83 -16.36 19.69
N ASN A 51 1.86 -16.47 18.80
CA ASN A 51 1.63 -17.67 17.98
C ASN A 51 2.43 -17.64 16.65
N GLY A 52 3.12 -16.54 16.38
CA GLY A 52 3.86 -16.36 15.14
C GLY A 52 5.06 -17.29 14.94
N PRO A 53 5.81 -17.73 15.98
CA PRO A 53 6.95 -18.61 15.80
C PRO A 53 6.64 -19.90 15.01
N SER A 54 5.47 -20.49 15.21
CA SER A 54 5.02 -21.67 14.45
C SER A 54 4.73 -21.39 12.98
N GLU A 55 4.48 -20.13 12.63
CA GLU A 55 4.12 -19.70 11.29
C GLU A 55 5.33 -19.26 10.45
N VAL A 56 6.45 -18.95 11.11
CA VAL A 56 7.67 -18.47 10.43
C VAL A 56 8.16 -19.45 9.35
N PRO A 57 8.14 -20.78 9.53
CA PRO A 57 8.57 -21.70 8.48
C PRO A 57 7.73 -21.57 7.19
N TYR A 58 6.41 -21.57 7.30
CA TYR A 58 5.53 -21.42 6.14
C TYR A 58 5.64 -20.03 5.51
N TYR A 59 5.75 -18.98 6.33
CA TYR A 59 6.01 -17.63 5.85
C TYR A 59 7.26 -17.58 4.98
N LEU A 60 8.40 -18.10 5.46
CA LEU A 60 9.68 -18.07 4.75
C LEU A 60 9.70 -19.01 3.55
N GLU A 61 9.15 -20.24 3.66
CA GLU A 61 9.17 -21.22 2.58
C GLU A 61 8.29 -20.84 1.40
N VAL A 62 7.09 -20.28 1.68
CA VAL A 62 6.03 -20.10 0.67
C VAL A 62 5.58 -18.67 0.52
N TRP A 63 5.15 -18.05 1.63
CA TRP A 63 4.43 -16.78 1.57
C TRP A 63 5.33 -15.63 1.16
N PHE A 64 6.54 -15.53 1.69
CA PHE A 64 7.53 -14.51 1.37
C PHE A 64 7.79 -14.43 -0.14
N TRP A 65 8.04 -15.56 -0.78
CA TRP A 65 8.36 -15.62 -2.21
C TRP A 65 7.20 -15.25 -3.13
N LYS A 66 5.98 -15.35 -2.64
CA LYS A 66 4.75 -15.04 -3.40
C LYS A 66 4.25 -13.62 -3.21
N ASN A 67 4.50 -13.04 -2.05
CA ASN A 67 3.81 -11.82 -1.62
C ASN A 67 4.76 -10.68 -1.27
N SER A 68 6.07 -10.94 -1.09
CA SER A 68 7.04 -9.86 -0.90
C SER A 68 7.31 -9.14 -2.21
N TYR A 69 7.55 -7.86 -2.11
CA TYR A 69 7.97 -7.06 -3.26
C TYR A 69 9.41 -7.43 -3.63
N GLN A 70 9.65 -7.77 -4.91
CA GLN A 70 10.96 -8.19 -5.43
C GLN A 70 11.69 -9.19 -4.51
N PRO A 71 11.12 -10.37 -4.24
CA PRO A 71 11.75 -11.33 -3.34
C PRO A 71 13.10 -11.79 -3.92
N ASN A 72 14.17 -11.50 -3.19
CA ASN A 72 15.53 -11.89 -3.52
C ASN A 72 16.22 -12.52 -2.31
N GLU A 73 17.44 -13.03 -2.51
CA GLU A 73 18.18 -13.72 -1.47
C GLU A 73 18.59 -12.79 -0.32
N SER A 74 18.93 -11.54 -0.61
CA SER A 74 19.31 -10.55 0.40
C SER A 74 18.12 -10.23 1.29
N ASN A 75 16.96 -9.89 0.70
CA ASN A 75 15.73 -9.60 1.44
C ASN A 75 15.22 -10.82 2.23
N PHE A 76 15.43 -12.03 1.70
CA PHE A 76 15.09 -13.26 2.41
C PHE A 76 15.96 -13.46 3.65
N LYS A 77 17.29 -13.28 3.54
CA LYS A 77 18.22 -13.36 4.67
C LYS A 77 17.92 -12.29 5.71
N ASN A 78 17.64 -11.06 5.27
CA ASN A 78 17.23 -9.97 6.15
C ASN A 78 15.93 -10.30 6.91
N SER A 79 14.97 -10.94 6.24
CA SER A 79 13.72 -11.39 6.88
C SER A 79 13.97 -12.43 7.96
N ILE A 80 14.88 -13.37 7.72
CA ILE A 80 15.27 -14.38 8.72
C ILE A 80 15.89 -13.70 9.94
N GLU A 81 16.83 -12.80 9.72
CA GLU A 81 17.53 -12.09 10.79
C GLU A 81 16.55 -11.26 11.63
N ALA A 82 15.71 -10.46 10.98
CA ALA A 82 14.70 -9.65 11.65
C ALA A 82 13.75 -10.49 12.51
N LEU A 83 13.27 -11.63 11.99
CA LEU A 83 12.37 -12.52 12.73
C LEU A 83 13.05 -13.19 13.92
N LYS A 84 14.30 -13.65 13.77
CA LYS A 84 15.07 -14.23 14.88
C LYS A 84 15.29 -13.19 15.99
N LYS A 85 15.76 -12.00 15.65
CA LYS A 85 16.00 -10.92 16.60
C LYS A 85 14.71 -10.44 17.29
N PHE A 86 13.65 -10.32 16.55
CA PHE A 86 12.35 -9.92 17.12
C PHE A 86 11.84 -10.96 18.12
N TYR A 87 11.87 -12.25 17.79
CA TYR A 87 11.40 -13.28 18.69
C TYR A 87 12.36 -13.55 19.86
N GLU A 88 13.65 -13.25 19.72
CA GLU A 88 14.58 -13.14 20.85
C GLU A 88 14.09 -12.08 21.84
N TYR A 89 13.82 -10.87 21.36
CA TYR A 89 13.25 -9.79 22.17
C TYR A 89 11.91 -10.20 22.82
N ILE A 90 10.99 -10.81 22.08
CA ILE A 90 9.70 -11.27 22.60
C ILE A 90 9.88 -12.34 23.68
N CYS A 91 10.90 -13.19 23.57
CA CYS A 91 11.30 -14.16 24.59
C CYS A 91 11.81 -13.47 25.86
N THR A 92 12.65 -12.42 25.74
CA THR A 92 13.12 -11.64 26.91
C THR A 92 11.97 -10.96 27.66
N LEU A 93 10.86 -10.68 26.98
CA LEU A 93 9.64 -10.15 27.59
C LEU A 93 8.76 -11.24 28.25
N GLY A 94 9.16 -12.52 28.20
CA GLY A 94 8.38 -13.65 28.71
C GLY A 94 7.05 -13.87 27.96
N LYS A 95 6.94 -13.40 26.70
CA LYS A 95 5.74 -13.57 25.87
C LYS A 95 5.70 -14.92 25.15
N ILE A 96 6.86 -15.48 24.88
CA ILE A 96 7.08 -16.86 24.44
C ILE A 96 8.15 -17.49 25.34
N ASP A 97 8.16 -18.81 25.45
CA ASP A 97 9.21 -19.52 26.17
C ASP A 97 10.45 -19.74 25.28
N GLU A 98 11.58 -20.00 25.93
CA GLU A 98 12.87 -20.25 25.28
C GLU A 98 12.83 -21.45 24.34
N LYS A 99 12.07 -22.50 24.69
CA LYS A 99 11.90 -23.69 23.86
C LYS A 99 11.20 -23.33 22.51
N THR A 100 10.16 -22.49 22.55
CA THR A 100 9.45 -22.01 21.35
C THR A 100 10.38 -21.22 20.47
N TYR A 101 11.17 -20.29 21.03
CA TYR A 101 12.15 -19.51 20.31
C TYR A 101 13.23 -20.40 19.66
N THR A 102 13.85 -21.30 20.44
CA THR A 102 14.90 -22.20 19.96
C THR A 102 14.40 -23.10 18.83
N ASN A 103 13.21 -23.72 19.00
CA ASN A 103 12.60 -24.54 17.96
C ASN A 103 12.37 -23.79 16.64
N MET A 104 11.96 -22.53 16.72
CA MET A 104 11.82 -21.68 15.54
C MET A 104 13.17 -21.45 14.85
N CYS A 105 14.21 -21.09 15.62
CA CYS A 105 15.55 -20.86 15.09
C CYS A 105 16.14 -22.12 14.44
N ASP A 106 16.06 -23.26 15.10
CA ASP A 106 16.54 -24.55 14.59
C ASP A 106 15.83 -24.94 13.29
N THR A 107 14.51 -24.70 13.22
CA THR A 107 13.72 -24.97 12.01
C THR A 107 14.17 -24.09 10.86
N ILE A 108 14.43 -22.80 11.10
CA ILE A 108 14.96 -21.87 10.10
C ILE A 108 16.33 -22.35 9.61
N ASP A 109 17.27 -22.61 10.51
CA ASP A 109 18.64 -22.96 10.17
C ASP A 109 18.73 -24.27 9.39
N LYS A 110 17.95 -25.25 9.77
CA LYS A 110 17.85 -26.54 9.08
C LYS A 110 17.30 -26.42 7.65
N ASN A 111 16.39 -25.51 7.42
CA ASN A 111 15.64 -25.44 6.16
C ASN A 111 16.04 -24.28 5.24
N MET A 112 16.78 -23.28 5.71
CA MET A 112 17.11 -22.07 4.96
C MET A 112 17.69 -22.35 3.57
N SER A 113 18.69 -23.26 3.49
CA SER A 113 19.32 -23.64 2.21
C SER A 113 18.35 -24.32 1.25
N LEU A 114 17.39 -25.11 1.77
CA LEU A 114 16.35 -25.77 0.97
C LEU A 114 15.35 -24.72 0.43
N TRP A 115 14.92 -23.79 1.26
CA TRP A 115 14.00 -22.73 0.88
C TRP A 115 14.61 -21.82 -0.18
N LEU A 116 15.88 -21.47 -0.06
CA LEU A 116 16.62 -20.71 -1.07
C LEU A 116 16.71 -21.47 -2.41
N LYS A 117 16.93 -22.78 -2.39
CA LYS A 117 16.94 -23.60 -3.63
C LYS A 117 15.56 -23.71 -4.28
N LYS A 118 14.48 -23.72 -3.49
CA LYS A 118 13.10 -23.78 -3.98
C LYS A 118 12.63 -22.47 -4.63
N LYS A 119 13.26 -21.32 -4.31
CA LYS A 119 12.87 -20.00 -4.84
C LYS A 119 12.73 -19.96 -6.37
N GLY A 120 13.60 -20.66 -7.10
CA GLY A 120 13.56 -20.74 -8.57
C GLY A 120 12.36 -21.52 -9.12
N LYS A 121 11.94 -22.57 -8.42
CA LYS A 121 10.75 -23.37 -8.80
C LYS A 121 9.46 -22.62 -8.49
N ILE A 122 9.41 -21.90 -7.35
CA ILE A 122 8.27 -21.06 -7.00
C ILE A 122 8.19 -19.86 -7.97
N LYS A 123 9.31 -19.28 -8.36
CA LYS A 123 9.37 -18.22 -9.39
C LYS A 123 8.89 -18.72 -10.76
N GLN A 124 9.20 -19.97 -11.14
CA GLN A 124 8.66 -20.59 -12.35
C GLN A 124 7.16 -20.92 -12.25
N LEU A 125 6.65 -21.30 -11.05
CA LEU A 125 5.23 -21.50 -10.80
C LEU A 125 4.44 -20.17 -10.73
N VAL A 126 5.08 -19.09 -10.32
CA VAL A 126 4.51 -17.72 -10.34
C VAL A 126 4.61 -17.10 -11.74
N ILE A 127 5.60 -17.53 -12.56
CA ILE A 127 5.71 -17.15 -13.98
C ILE A 127 4.84 -18.05 -14.89
N ALA A 128 4.47 -19.25 -14.47
CA ALA A 128 3.23 -19.89 -14.91
C ALA A 128 2.06 -19.11 -14.27
N LYS A 129 2.10 -17.78 -14.43
CA LYS A 129 0.94 -16.93 -14.28
C LYS A 129 -0.16 -17.61 -15.09
N THR A 130 -1.15 -18.16 -14.42
CA THR A 130 -2.50 -17.99 -14.93
C THR A 130 -2.49 -16.62 -15.58
N THR A 131 -2.66 -16.58 -16.89
CA THR A 131 -2.96 -15.34 -17.59
C THR A 131 -4.21 -14.82 -16.90
N LEU A 132 -3.99 -13.98 -15.88
CA LEU A 132 -5.11 -13.33 -15.18
C LEU A 132 -5.85 -12.64 -16.30
N LYS A 133 -7.09 -13.08 -16.55
CA LYS A 133 -7.94 -12.45 -17.55
C LYS A 133 -7.87 -10.95 -17.32
N PRO A 134 -7.82 -10.15 -18.40
CA PRO A 134 -7.93 -8.72 -18.27
C PRO A 134 -9.12 -8.37 -17.37
N GLN A 135 -8.95 -7.42 -16.47
CA GLN A 135 -9.98 -6.97 -15.55
C GLN A 135 -10.12 -5.46 -15.60
N LYS A 136 -11.28 -4.98 -15.25
CA LYS A 136 -11.54 -3.56 -14.99
C LYS A 136 -12.27 -3.40 -13.68
N TYR A 137 -12.06 -2.24 -13.07
CA TYR A 137 -12.56 -1.93 -11.76
C TYR A 137 -13.52 -0.76 -11.80
N LYS A 138 -14.71 -0.91 -11.16
CA LYS A 138 -15.51 0.25 -10.76
C LYS A 138 -15.00 0.69 -9.40
N ILE A 139 -14.52 1.94 -9.33
CA ILE A 139 -13.83 2.51 -8.16
C ILE A 139 -14.52 3.80 -7.77
N THR A 140 -14.68 4.03 -6.47
CA THR A 140 -15.05 5.35 -5.93
C THR A 140 -13.88 5.93 -5.14
N ALA A 141 -13.43 7.12 -5.50
CA ALA A 141 -12.55 7.94 -4.70
C ALA A 141 -13.35 9.05 -4.03
N TYR A 142 -13.04 9.37 -2.78
CA TYR A 142 -13.64 10.48 -2.07
C TYR A 142 -12.63 11.16 -1.15
N LEU A 143 -12.75 12.45 -1.01
CA LEU A 143 -11.97 13.22 -0.05
C LEU A 143 -12.38 12.83 1.37
N ASN A 144 -11.42 12.44 2.21
CA ASN A 144 -11.69 11.75 3.48
C ASN A 144 -12.67 12.50 4.38
N GLU A 145 -12.43 13.77 4.61
CA GLU A 145 -13.23 14.64 5.49
C GLU A 145 -14.57 15.03 4.86
N HIS A 146 -14.67 14.99 3.52
CA HIS A 146 -15.81 15.44 2.72
C HIS A 146 -16.49 14.33 1.92
N LYS A 147 -16.47 13.10 2.44
CA LYS A 147 -16.89 11.86 1.74
C LYS A 147 -18.23 11.94 1.01
N LYS A 148 -19.22 12.64 1.57
CA LYS A 148 -20.56 12.76 0.96
C LYS A 148 -20.65 13.90 -0.04
N ALA A 149 -19.72 14.82 0.02
CA ALA A 149 -19.75 16.05 -0.73
C ALA A 149 -18.80 16.03 -1.93
N ILE A 150 -17.60 15.43 -1.76
CA ILE A 150 -16.57 15.44 -2.80
C ILE A 150 -16.16 13.99 -3.10
N TYR A 151 -16.57 13.50 -4.29
CA TYR A 151 -16.25 12.15 -4.75
C TYR A 151 -16.17 12.04 -6.27
N ARG A 152 -15.53 10.98 -6.75
CA ARG A 152 -15.43 10.56 -8.15
C ARG A 152 -15.67 9.08 -8.28
N VAL A 153 -16.37 8.66 -9.33
CA VAL A 153 -16.58 7.23 -9.65
C VAL A 153 -15.94 6.94 -11.01
N TYR A 154 -15.05 5.97 -11.03
CA TYR A 154 -14.30 5.61 -12.23
C TYR A 154 -14.63 4.18 -12.70
N MET A 155 -14.46 3.98 -14.02
CA MET A 155 -14.12 2.68 -14.59
C MET A 155 -12.65 2.73 -15.01
N VAL A 156 -11.83 1.76 -14.57
CA VAL A 156 -10.39 1.75 -14.85
C VAL A 156 -9.92 0.33 -15.18
N ASN A 157 -9.10 0.18 -16.23
CA ASN A 157 -8.50 -1.08 -16.62
C ASN A 157 -7.35 -1.49 -15.66
N ASP A 158 -7.19 -2.77 -15.44
CA ASP A 158 -6.19 -3.31 -14.51
C ASP A 158 -4.74 -3.14 -14.98
N ASN A 159 -4.52 -2.89 -16.28
CA ASN A 159 -3.19 -2.62 -16.85
C ASN A 159 -2.74 -1.15 -16.72
N MET A 160 -3.59 -0.25 -16.17
CA MET A 160 -3.18 1.10 -15.81
C MET A 160 -2.12 1.07 -14.72
N THR A 161 -1.05 1.87 -14.85
CA THR A 161 -0.02 1.97 -13.81
C THR A 161 -0.58 2.64 -12.55
N ILE A 162 -0.03 2.29 -11.39
CA ILE A 162 -0.43 2.92 -10.11
C ILE A 162 -0.17 4.42 -10.18
N ASN A 163 0.96 4.84 -10.76
CA ASN A 163 1.30 6.25 -10.90
C ASN A 163 0.22 7.01 -11.68
N ASN A 164 -0.13 6.53 -12.88
CA ASN A 164 -1.16 7.16 -13.69
C ASN A 164 -2.53 7.17 -13.01
N PHE A 165 -2.85 6.11 -12.26
CA PHE A 165 -4.09 6.06 -11.48
C PHE A 165 -4.12 7.11 -10.36
N CYS A 166 -3.03 7.27 -9.59
CA CYS A 166 -2.93 8.29 -8.56
C CYS A 166 -3.04 9.70 -9.15
N GLU A 167 -2.31 9.98 -10.23
CA GLU A 167 -2.40 11.26 -10.93
C GLU A 167 -3.82 11.55 -11.46
N ALA A 168 -4.49 10.54 -12.04
CA ALA A 168 -5.87 10.71 -12.51
C ALA A 168 -6.84 11.04 -11.37
N VAL A 169 -6.65 10.44 -10.20
CA VAL A 169 -7.45 10.77 -9.00
C VAL A 169 -7.17 12.20 -8.56
N ILE A 170 -5.90 12.59 -8.41
CA ILE A 170 -5.49 13.92 -7.95
C ILE A 170 -6.04 15.00 -8.91
N LEU A 171 -5.78 14.85 -10.22
CA LEU A 171 -6.24 15.80 -11.24
C LEU A 171 -7.76 15.95 -11.29
N SER A 172 -8.50 14.82 -11.20
CA SER A 172 -9.97 14.89 -11.20
C SER A 172 -10.54 15.46 -9.91
N MET A 173 -9.75 15.56 -8.86
CA MET A 173 -10.06 16.20 -7.58
C MET A 173 -9.50 17.62 -7.50
N ASN A 174 -9.24 18.27 -8.65
CA ASN A 174 -8.73 19.62 -8.78
C ASN A 174 -7.30 19.86 -8.23
N GLY A 175 -6.50 18.79 -8.03
CA GLY A 175 -5.07 18.93 -7.77
C GLY A 175 -4.28 19.06 -9.06
N ASP A 176 -3.09 19.64 -9.01
CA ASP A 176 -2.25 19.93 -10.17
C ASP A 176 -1.01 19.05 -10.31
N ILE A 177 -0.82 18.10 -9.38
CA ILE A 177 0.34 17.19 -9.26
C ILE A 177 1.67 17.93 -9.02
N SER A 178 1.66 19.15 -8.52
CA SER A 178 2.88 19.91 -8.17
C SER A 178 3.56 19.36 -6.91
N HIS A 179 2.83 18.66 -6.06
CA HIS A 179 3.30 18.09 -4.81
C HIS A 179 3.53 16.57 -4.89
N LEU A 180 4.27 16.06 -3.92
CA LEU A 180 4.54 14.63 -3.78
C LEU A 180 3.30 13.87 -3.29
N TYR A 181 3.19 12.61 -3.73
CA TYR A 181 2.09 11.74 -3.33
C TYR A 181 2.55 10.30 -3.09
N GLU A 182 1.79 9.61 -2.27
CA GLU A 182 1.95 8.19 -2.03
C GLU A 182 0.60 7.47 -2.01
N MET A 183 0.60 6.20 -2.36
CA MET A 183 -0.56 5.32 -2.24
C MET A 183 -0.29 4.23 -1.23
N SER A 184 -1.21 4.05 -0.29
CA SER A 184 -1.19 2.93 0.66
C SER A 184 -2.22 1.88 0.27
N TYR A 185 -1.77 0.64 0.13
CA TYR A 185 -2.64 -0.50 -0.12
C TYR A 185 -2.19 -1.72 0.68
N LYS A 186 -3.12 -2.30 1.44
CA LYS A 186 -2.81 -3.34 2.41
C LYS A 186 -1.65 -2.89 3.29
N TYR A 187 -0.43 -3.14 2.85
CA TYR A 187 0.78 -3.04 3.65
C TYR A 187 1.97 -2.51 2.85
N GLY A 188 1.74 -2.21 1.58
CA GLY A 188 2.70 -1.53 0.72
C GLY A 188 2.42 -0.02 0.72
N ILE A 189 3.47 0.77 0.79
CA ILE A 189 3.45 2.18 0.48
C ILE A 189 4.12 2.34 -0.88
N TYR A 190 3.38 2.90 -1.82
CA TYR A 190 3.82 3.15 -3.19
C TYR A 190 4.02 4.65 -3.33
N ILE A 191 5.23 5.05 -3.70
CA ILE A 191 5.62 6.46 -3.79
C ILE A 191 5.74 6.87 -5.26
N CYS A 192 5.41 8.14 -5.55
CA CYS A 192 5.63 8.71 -6.87
C CYS A 192 7.13 8.67 -7.25
N ASP A 193 7.41 8.58 -8.54
CA ASP A 193 8.77 8.40 -9.05
C ASP A 193 9.71 9.57 -8.75
N TYR A 194 9.16 10.74 -8.45
CA TYR A 194 9.90 11.95 -8.09
C TYR A 194 10.42 11.96 -6.65
N MET A 195 9.91 11.09 -5.78
CA MET A 195 10.44 10.95 -4.42
C MET A 195 11.77 10.23 -4.45
N ASN A 196 12.84 10.90 -4.01
CA ASN A 196 14.19 10.33 -3.92
C ASN A 196 14.46 9.56 -2.61
N GLU A 197 13.43 9.23 -1.87
CA GLU A 197 13.59 8.46 -0.64
C GLU A 197 13.77 6.97 -0.96
N GLU A 198 14.99 6.47 -0.80
CA GLU A 198 15.27 5.03 -0.76
C GLU A 198 14.88 4.47 0.60
N MET A 199 13.61 4.16 0.77
CA MET A 199 13.14 3.45 1.95
C MET A 199 12.73 2.03 1.55
N PRO A 200 13.23 0.99 2.24
CA PRO A 200 13.02 -0.42 1.85
C PRO A 200 11.56 -0.87 1.78
N TYR A 201 10.66 -0.14 2.44
CA TYR A 201 9.21 -0.42 2.46
C TYR A 201 8.38 0.46 1.52
N LYS A 202 9.02 1.44 0.86
CA LYS A 202 8.36 2.28 -0.14
C LYS A 202 8.73 1.79 -1.54
N HIS A 203 7.72 1.59 -2.36
CA HIS A 203 7.87 1.06 -3.72
C HIS A 203 7.59 2.15 -4.74
N LYS A 204 8.47 2.34 -5.71
CA LYS A 204 8.20 3.28 -6.80
C LYS A 204 7.05 2.78 -7.67
N MET A 205 6.15 3.69 -8.04
CA MET A 205 4.91 3.39 -8.77
C MET A 205 5.12 3.08 -10.26
N GLY A 206 6.23 3.53 -10.85
CA GLY A 206 6.43 3.70 -12.29
C GLY A 206 6.04 2.52 -13.18
N ASN A 207 6.39 1.30 -12.78
CA ASN A 207 6.13 0.10 -13.59
C ASN A 207 5.13 -0.87 -12.94
N ILE A 208 4.48 -0.48 -11.85
CA ILE A 208 3.51 -1.32 -11.14
C ILE A 208 2.11 -0.97 -11.65
N THR A 209 1.35 -1.98 -12.06
CA THR A 209 -0.03 -1.82 -12.54
C THR A 209 -1.05 -2.17 -11.45
N LEU A 210 -2.30 -1.74 -11.62
CA LEU A 210 -3.40 -2.15 -10.74
C LEU A 210 -3.59 -3.67 -10.74
N LYS A 211 -3.24 -4.36 -11.84
CA LYS A 211 -3.24 -5.82 -11.95
C LYS A 211 -2.29 -6.48 -10.97
N ASP A 212 -1.10 -5.88 -10.77
CA ASP A 212 -0.09 -6.41 -9.87
C ASP A 212 -0.55 -6.39 -8.41
N LEU A 213 -1.47 -5.49 -8.05
CA LEU A 213 -2.10 -5.43 -6.73
C LEU A 213 -3.14 -6.53 -6.51
N SER A 214 -3.61 -7.20 -7.56
CA SER A 214 -4.66 -8.23 -7.51
C SER A 214 -5.89 -7.76 -6.71
N LEU A 215 -6.42 -6.60 -7.09
CA LEU A 215 -7.52 -5.94 -6.39
C LEU A 215 -8.81 -6.79 -6.39
N LYS A 216 -9.54 -6.76 -5.28
CA LYS A 216 -10.81 -7.46 -5.10
C LYS A 216 -11.86 -6.49 -4.56
N SER A 217 -13.11 -6.80 -4.76
CA SER A 217 -14.22 -6.07 -4.12
C SER A 217 -14.77 -6.88 -2.93
N PRO A 218 -15.06 -6.21 -1.78
CA PRO A 218 -14.74 -4.82 -1.46
C PRO A 218 -13.32 -4.68 -0.88
N GLN A 219 -12.51 -3.79 -1.44
CA GLN A 219 -11.21 -3.43 -0.88
C GLN A 219 -11.06 -1.92 -0.86
N ARG A 220 -10.09 -1.45 -0.07
CA ARG A 220 -9.78 -0.03 0.09
C ARG A 220 -8.30 0.22 -0.05
N LEU A 221 -7.96 1.36 -0.64
CA LEU A 221 -6.63 1.94 -0.65
C LEU A 221 -6.76 3.44 -0.33
N GLU A 222 -5.62 4.08 -0.09
CA GLU A 222 -5.57 5.50 0.26
C GLU A 222 -4.50 6.16 -0.59
N ILE A 223 -4.76 7.36 -1.06
CA ILE A 223 -3.78 8.22 -1.71
C ILE A 223 -3.61 9.44 -0.82
N LYS A 224 -2.38 9.68 -0.36
CA LYS A 224 -1.98 10.91 0.31
C LYS A 224 -1.27 11.78 -0.71
N TYR A 225 -1.72 13.00 -0.86
CA TYR A 225 -1.16 14.01 -1.74
C TYR A 225 -0.86 15.26 -0.95
N ASP A 226 0.24 15.92 -1.27
CA ASP A 226 0.79 17.05 -0.55
C ASP A 226 0.99 16.76 0.96
N PHE A 227 2.24 16.51 1.36
CA PHE A 227 2.55 16.20 2.77
C PHE A 227 2.47 17.43 3.69
N GLY A 228 2.35 18.65 3.14
CA GLY A 228 2.09 19.88 3.86
C GLY A 228 0.61 20.03 4.22
N ASP A 229 -0.24 19.98 3.21
CA ASP A 229 -1.70 20.12 3.36
C ASP A 229 -2.40 18.81 3.75
N GLU A 230 -1.70 17.66 3.61
CA GLU A 230 -2.16 16.33 4.03
C GLU A 230 -3.47 15.86 3.37
N TRP A 231 -3.68 16.16 2.10
CA TRP A 231 -4.85 15.68 1.36
C TRP A 231 -4.91 14.15 1.35
N LEU A 232 -6.03 13.59 1.82
CA LEU A 232 -6.24 12.15 1.91
C LEU A 232 -7.45 11.71 1.08
N PHE A 233 -7.19 11.02 -0.02
CA PHE A 233 -8.23 10.40 -0.84
C PHE A 233 -8.41 8.94 -0.43
N LYS A 234 -9.62 8.58 -0.04
CA LYS A 234 -10.03 7.21 0.25
C LYS A 234 -10.59 6.57 -1.01
N ILE A 235 -10.02 5.45 -1.39
CA ILE A 235 -10.36 4.73 -2.60
C ILE A 235 -11.09 3.43 -2.22
N GLN A 236 -12.24 3.18 -2.81
CA GLN A 236 -13.01 1.96 -2.61
C GLN A 236 -13.20 1.21 -3.92
N ILE A 237 -12.78 -0.05 -3.97
CA ILE A 237 -13.08 -0.94 -5.07
C ILE A 237 -14.52 -1.44 -4.90
N ASN A 238 -15.43 -0.97 -5.75
CA ASN A 238 -16.86 -1.29 -5.66
C ASN A 238 -17.18 -2.62 -6.35
N LYS A 239 -16.59 -2.83 -7.55
CA LYS A 239 -16.84 -4.03 -8.34
C LYS A 239 -15.69 -4.33 -9.28
N VAL A 240 -15.47 -5.61 -9.56
CA VAL A 240 -14.51 -6.13 -10.54
C VAL A 240 -15.28 -6.75 -11.69
N PHE A 241 -14.84 -6.49 -12.92
CA PHE A 241 -15.41 -7.04 -14.14
C PHE A 241 -14.30 -7.70 -14.97
N ASP A 242 -14.66 -8.70 -15.74
CA ASP A 242 -13.77 -9.31 -16.74
C ASP A 242 -13.66 -8.42 -17.98
N GLY A 243 -12.47 -8.43 -18.61
CA GLY A 243 -12.16 -7.68 -19.82
C GLY A 243 -11.73 -6.23 -19.58
N HIS A 244 -11.14 -5.61 -20.61
CA HIS A 244 -10.77 -4.20 -20.63
C HIS A 244 -11.79 -3.41 -21.44
N ASP A 245 -11.96 -2.13 -21.11
CA ASP A 245 -12.57 -1.14 -21.99
C ASP A 245 -11.53 -0.60 -22.97
N SER A 246 -11.98 0.05 -24.05
CA SER A 246 -11.11 0.73 -25.01
C SER A 246 -10.32 1.88 -24.38
N LYS A 247 -10.86 2.48 -23.35
CA LYS A 247 -10.23 3.56 -22.55
C LYS A 247 -9.59 2.99 -21.29
N GLN A 248 -8.41 3.46 -20.94
CA GLN A 248 -7.70 3.07 -19.71
C GLN A 248 -8.48 3.48 -18.46
N ILE A 249 -9.05 4.69 -18.48
CA ILE A 249 -9.84 5.24 -17.40
C ILE A 249 -10.99 6.10 -17.96
N THR A 250 -12.13 6.04 -17.30
CA THR A 250 -13.30 6.88 -17.58
C THR A 250 -13.92 7.33 -16.28
N LEU A 251 -14.21 8.60 -16.13
CA LEU A 251 -15.01 9.13 -15.03
C LEU A 251 -16.50 8.91 -15.36
N LEU A 252 -17.19 8.20 -14.46
CA LEU A 252 -18.60 7.82 -14.63
C LEU A 252 -19.56 8.76 -13.92
N ASP A 253 -19.11 9.30 -12.77
CA ASP A 253 -19.93 10.14 -11.88
C ASP A 253 -19.02 10.91 -10.92
N GLY A 254 -19.51 11.99 -10.32
CA GLY A 254 -18.79 12.77 -9.34
C GLY A 254 -19.59 13.94 -8.80
N GLN A 255 -19.07 14.53 -7.74
CA GLN A 255 -19.64 15.71 -7.11
C GLN A 255 -18.56 16.54 -6.42
N GLY A 256 -18.77 17.85 -6.35
CA GLY A 256 -17.90 18.82 -5.72
C GLY A 256 -16.64 19.12 -6.53
N CYS A 257 -16.09 20.32 -6.42
CA CYS A 257 -14.92 20.78 -7.15
C CYS A 257 -13.70 19.88 -6.87
N GLY A 258 -13.42 19.61 -5.61
CA GLY A 258 -12.23 18.88 -5.19
C GLY A 258 -11.47 19.64 -4.12
N ILE A 259 -10.15 19.58 -4.18
CA ILE A 259 -9.26 20.34 -3.29
C ILE A 259 -8.99 21.74 -3.84
N GLU A 260 -8.41 22.57 -2.99
CA GLU A 260 -7.82 23.87 -3.38
C GLU A 260 -6.35 23.82 -2.98
N GLU A 261 -5.44 23.97 -3.94
CA GLU A 261 -4.01 23.87 -3.69
C GLU A 261 -3.55 24.98 -2.74
N ASP A 262 -2.61 24.65 -1.85
CA ASP A 262 -1.98 25.58 -0.90
C ASP A 262 -2.97 26.32 0.04
N CYS A 263 -4.21 25.86 0.16
CA CYS A 263 -5.19 26.51 1.05
C CYS A 263 -4.98 26.17 2.54
N GLY A 264 -4.04 25.28 2.88
CA GLY A 264 -3.79 24.82 4.24
C GLY A 264 -4.62 23.60 4.65
N GLY A 265 -5.04 22.80 3.67
CA GLY A 265 -5.57 21.46 3.86
C GLY A 265 -7.08 21.37 4.15
N PRO A 266 -7.55 20.18 4.56
CA PRO A 266 -8.99 19.85 4.63
C PRO A 266 -9.81 20.76 5.53
N LEU A 267 -9.21 21.26 6.63
CA LEU A 267 -9.92 22.15 7.57
C LEU A 267 -10.21 23.51 6.94
N ASN A 268 -9.23 24.06 6.20
CA ASN A 268 -9.41 25.35 5.53
C ASN A 268 -10.33 25.21 4.32
N LEU A 269 -10.27 24.08 3.60
CA LEU A 269 -11.24 23.80 2.55
C LEU A 269 -12.68 23.84 3.07
N TYR A 270 -12.93 23.32 4.27
CA TYR A 270 -14.25 23.40 4.88
C TYR A 270 -14.71 24.86 5.06
N ASN A 271 -13.80 25.75 5.48
CA ASN A 271 -14.09 27.18 5.61
C ASN A 271 -14.39 27.82 4.24
N LEU A 272 -13.64 27.46 3.20
CA LEU A 272 -13.87 27.95 1.83
C LEU A 272 -15.24 27.51 1.26
N ILE A 273 -15.69 26.29 1.59
CA ILE A 273 -17.02 25.80 1.19
C ILE A 273 -18.15 26.59 1.84
N ILE A 274 -17.96 27.04 3.07
CA ILE A 274 -18.99 27.78 3.83
C ILE A 274 -19.00 29.25 3.45
N ASP A 275 -17.83 29.86 3.34
CA ASP A 275 -17.66 31.27 3.00
C ASP A 275 -17.67 31.45 1.48
N LYS A 276 -18.83 31.88 0.96
CA LYS A 276 -19.02 32.09 -0.48
C LYS A 276 -18.26 33.32 -1.04
N ASP A 277 -17.90 34.25 -0.17
CA ASP A 277 -17.13 35.45 -0.52
C ASP A 277 -15.63 35.29 -0.22
N ASN A 278 -15.16 34.03 -0.13
CA ASN A 278 -13.77 33.73 0.18
C ASN A 278 -12.79 34.30 -0.85
N GLU A 279 -11.61 34.70 -0.38
CA GLU A 279 -10.57 35.33 -1.23
C GLU A 279 -10.05 34.40 -2.33
N TRP A 280 -10.15 33.09 -2.17
CA TRP A 280 -9.73 32.06 -3.13
C TRP A 280 -10.71 31.88 -4.28
N LYS A 281 -11.92 32.45 -4.20
CA LYS A 281 -13.02 32.27 -5.16
C LYS A 281 -13.33 30.77 -5.40
N TYR A 282 -13.13 29.95 -4.40
CA TYR A 282 -13.43 28.53 -4.48
C TYR A 282 -14.93 28.32 -4.71
N ASP A 283 -15.27 27.64 -5.81
CA ASP A 283 -16.64 27.25 -6.11
C ASP A 283 -16.79 25.73 -5.97
N TYR A 284 -17.39 25.30 -4.88
CA TYR A 284 -17.70 23.91 -4.61
C TYR A 284 -18.43 23.20 -5.76
N ASN A 285 -19.28 23.93 -6.53
CA ASN A 285 -20.06 23.36 -7.61
C ASN A 285 -19.31 23.29 -8.95
N ASN A 286 -18.09 23.78 -9.01
CA ASN A 286 -17.27 23.74 -10.21
C ASN A 286 -16.77 22.30 -10.50
N PHE A 287 -17.70 21.44 -10.91
CA PHE A 287 -17.42 20.06 -11.31
C PHE A 287 -17.97 19.82 -12.72
N ASN A 288 -17.11 19.42 -13.64
CA ASN A 288 -17.48 19.12 -15.01
C ASN A 288 -16.95 17.75 -15.44
N LEU A 289 -17.84 16.78 -15.49
CA LEU A 289 -17.53 15.39 -15.85
C LEU A 289 -16.93 15.29 -17.27
N ASN A 290 -17.41 16.08 -18.22
CA ASN A 290 -16.95 16.03 -19.61
C ASN A 290 -15.53 16.56 -19.73
N GLU A 291 -15.21 17.69 -19.12
CA GLU A 291 -13.87 18.26 -19.11
C GLU A 291 -12.84 17.31 -18.51
N ILE A 292 -13.19 16.65 -17.41
CA ILE A 292 -12.31 15.65 -16.78
C ILE A 292 -12.10 14.44 -17.73
N ASN A 293 -13.14 13.98 -18.39
CA ASN A 293 -12.99 12.89 -19.36
C ASN A 293 -12.18 13.29 -20.59
N GLU A 294 -12.31 14.52 -21.08
CA GLU A 294 -11.47 15.05 -22.16
C GLU A 294 -9.99 15.12 -21.74
N MET A 295 -9.71 15.53 -20.49
CA MET A 295 -8.37 15.49 -19.94
C MET A 295 -7.83 14.05 -19.87
N PHE A 296 -8.64 13.07 -19.42
CA PHE A 296 -8.26 11.67 -19.39
C PHE A 296 -7.99 11.11 -20.80
N ASP A 297 -8.82 11.50 -21.79
CA ASP A 297 -8.62 11.06 -23.18
C ASP A 297 -7.29 11.57 -23.73
N LYS A 298 -6.90 12.79 -23.43
CA LYS A 298 -5.63 13.37 -23.86
C LYS A 298 -4.41 12.77 -23.15
N LYS A 299 -4.55 12.42 -21.86
CA LYS A 299 -3.40 12.05 -21.03
C LYS A 299 -3.20 10.53 -20.93
N TYR A 300 -4.29 9.75 -20.84
CA TYR A 300 -4.22 8.32 -20.50
C TYR A 300 -4.84 7.39 -21.54
N ASN A 301 -5.76 7.89 -22.37
CA ASN A 301 -6.54 7.06 -23.30
C ASN A 301 -6.04 7.17 -24.77
N THR A 302 -4.92 7.83 -25.01
CA THR A 302 -4.31 7.86 -26.34
C THR A 302 -3.86 6.45 -26.74
N SER A 303 -4.36 5.96 -27.88
CA SER A 303 -3.92 4.68 -28.46
C SER A 303 -2.41 4.76 -28.74
N SER A 304 -1.64 3.86 -28.14
CA SER A 304 -0.23 3.60 -28.46
C SER A 304 -0.15 2.91 -29.82
#